data_666a63c09b6709c99a70ae3a42f99d88
#
_entry.id   666a63c09b6709c99a70ae3a42f99d88
#
_cell.length_a   1.000
_cell.length_b   1.000
_cell.length_c   1.000
_cell.angle_alpha   90.00
_cell.angle_beta   90.00
_cell.angle_gamma   90.00
#
_symmetry.space_group_name_H-M   'P 1'
#
loop_
_entity.id
_entity.type
_entity.pdbx_description
1 polymer ?
#
loop_
_entity_poly.entity_id
_entity_poly.type
_entity_poly.pdbx_seq_one_letter_code
_entity_poly.pdbx_strand_id
1 'polypeptide(L)'
;MSTRAAIFQTIILLIAAQCAAGQSAPVTGTGQAIDLDAAYQAIHRCRFVDLTHSFGPPIPHWKGFPEESVKVIYTIPHDGFTTQLFTHVGQWGTHVDPPAHFHEGLKTVDQIDPREFLLRLVVLDVHTQVERNPDYVVTMDDVNAWEKRYGKVPVGAFIALRTDWSKRWPNAAAMQNRDAMSVTHYPGWSKAVLTYLYEKRLATATGHETTDTDPGIPASKDDSSLESYVLGTNHFQIELLANLDQVPEAGSLIMISFPKPDKGTGFPARAVAIVPN
;
A
#
# COMPACT_ATOMS: atom_id res chain seq x y z
N MET A 1 -95.50 9.37 5.01
CA MET A 1 -94.91 9.04 3.72
C MET A 1 -93.60 8.39 4.01
N SER A 2 -93.46 7.18 3.57
CA SER A 2 -92.61 6.09 4.04
C SER A 2 -91.14 6.30 3.82
N THR A 3 -90.36 6.14 4.89
CA THR A 3 -88.91 6.03 4.89
C THR A 3 -88.49 4.58 5.16
N ARG A 4 -87.86 3.92 4.20
CA ARG A 4 -87.30 2.60 4.36
C ARG A 4 -85.83 2.71 4.81
N ALA A 5 -85.55 2.19 6.00
CA ALA A 5 -84.19 2.00 6.51
C ALA A 5 -83.58 0.73 5.93
N ALA A 6 -82.40 0.84 5.37
CA ALA A 6 -81.57 -0.29 4.93
C ALA A 6 -80.54 -0.65 6.04
N ILE A 7 -80.64 -1.87 6.49
CA ILE A 7 -79.74 -2.45 7.50
C ILE A 7 -78.51 -2.99 6.75
N PHE A 8 -77.31 -2.44 6.99
CA PHE A 8 -76.03 -3.00 6.56
C PHE A 8 -75.50 -3.89 7.69
N GLN A 9 -75.46 -5.19 7.48
CA GLN A 9 -74.76 -6.13 8.34
C GLN A 9 -73.29 -6.11 7.96
N THR A 10 -72.45 -5.65 8.88
CA THR A 10 -70.98 -5.70 8.76
C THR A 10 -70.52 -7.05 9.33
N ILE A 11 -70.02 -7.90 8.44
CA ILE A 11 -69.35 -9.16 8.80
C ILE A 11 -67.89 -8.81 9.20
N ILE A 12 -67.56 -8.94 10.46
CA ILE A 12 -66.19 -8.82 10.97
C ILE A 12 -65.54 -10.18 10.79
N LEU A 13 -64.61 -10.28 9.84
CA LEU A 13 -63.75 -11.45 9.65
C LEU A 13 -62.54 -11.29 10.61
N LEU A 14 -62.49 -12.07 11.70
CA LEU A 14 -61.31 -12.18 12.53
C LEU A 14 -60.26 -13.04 11.79
N ILE A 15 -59.22 -12.42 11.26
CA ILE A 15 -58.02 -13.12 10.82
C ILE A 15 -57.09 -13.28 12.02
N ALA A 16 -57.05 -14.47 12.61
CA ALA A 16 -56.03 -14.83 13.58
C ALA A 16 -54.69 -14.99 12.85
N ALA A 17 -53.81 -13.97 12.95
CA ALA A 17 -52.46 -14.09 12.54
C ALA A 17 -51.69 -14.99 13.49
N GLN A 18 -51.45 -16.22 13.11
CA GLN A 18 -50.46 -17.10 13.78
C GLN A 18 -49.08 -16.55 13.53
N CYS A 19 -48.49 -15.89 14.51
CA CYS A 19 -47.04 -15.64 14.55
C CYS A 19 -46.33 -16.98 14.69
N ALA A 20 -45.96 -17.57 13.56
CA ALA A 20 -44.95 -18.62 13.53
C ALA A 20 -43.62 -17.97 13.94
N ALA A 21 -43.20 -18.18 15.18
CA ALA A 21 -41.86 -17.92 15.62
C ALA A 21 -40.92 -18.75 14.76
N GLY A 22 -40.36 -18.16 13.73
CA GLY A 22 -39.29 -18.75 12.94
C GLY A 22 -38.10 -18.94 13.87
N GLN A 23 -37.92 -20.15 14.41
CA GLN A 23 -36.67 -20.58 14.99
C GLN A 23 -35.64 -20.56 13.84
N SER A 24 -34.79 -19.54 13.81
CA SER A 24 -33.59 -19.53 12.98
C SER A 24 -32.77 -20.76 13.39
N ALA A 25 -32.65 -21.73 12.49
CA ALA A 25 -31.75 -22.84 12.69
C ALA A 25 -30.37 -22.29 13.05
N PRO A 26 -29.66 -22.84 14.02
CA PRO A 26 -28.31 -22.45 14.33
C PRO A 26 -27.49 -22.69 13.06
N VAL A 27 -26.84 -21.65 12.53
CA VAL A 27 -25.82 -21.76 11.50
C VAL A 27 -24.67 -22.53 12.13
N THR A 28 -24.71 -23.85 12.00
CA THR A 28 -23.57 -24.74 12.32
C THR A 28 -22.56 -24.62 11.20
N GLY A 29 -21.96 -23.44 11.06
CA GLY A 29 -20.70 -23.29 10.41
C GLY A 29 -19.67 -23.95 11.33
N THR A 30 -19.20 -25.14 10.98
CA THR A 30 -17.99 -25.74 11.55
C THR A 30 -16.77 -24.96 11.05
N GLY A 31 -16.73 -23.66 11.30
CA GLY A 31 -15.54 -22.88 11.18
C GLY A 31 -14.58 -23.37 12.24
N GLN A 32 -13.53 -24.07 11.81
CA GLN A 32 -12.44 -24.40 12.70
C GLN A 32 -12.01 -23.11 13.40
N ALA A 33 -12.01 -23.09 14.73
CA ALA A 33 -11.61 -21.92 15.49
C ALA A 33 -10.22 -21.49 15.01
N ILE A 34 -10.06 -20.18 14.71
CA ILE A 34 -8.77 -19.66 14.27
C ILE A 34 -7.81 -19.76 15.45
N ASP A 35 -6.77 -20.57 15.28
CA ASP A 35 -5.68 -20.70 16.25
C ASP A 35 -4.62 -19.63 15.96
N LEU A 36 -4.70 -18.52 16.68
CA LEU A 36 -3.75 -17.40 16.53
C LEU A 36 -2.36 -17.75 17.05
N ASP A 37 -2.23 -18.68 18.03
CA ASP A 37 -0.92 -19.11 18.51
C ASP A 37 -0.20 -19.93 17.44
N ALA A 38 -0.89 -20.89 16.82
CA ALA A 38 -0.32 -21.64 15.69
C ALA A 38 0.07 -20.72 14.53
N ALA A 39 -0.75 -19.70 14.20
CA ALA A 39 -0.43 -18.72 13.18
C ALA A 39 0.80 -17.88 13.56
N TYR A 40 0.88 -17.42 14.81
CA TYR A 40 2.05 -16.69 15.33
C TYR A 40 3.31 -17.54 15.24
N GLN A 41 3.27 -18.78 15.70
CA GLN A 41 4.42 -19.71 15.65
C GLN A 41 4.86 -19.98 14.19
N ALA A 42 3.91 -20.09 13.27
CA ALA A 42 4.23 -20.26 11.84
C ALA A 42 4.97 -19.03 11.28
N ILE A 43 4.45 -17.83 11.54
CA ILE A 43 5.06 -16.57 11.12
C ILE A 43 6.41 -16.36 11.78
N HIS A 44 6.54 -16.66 13.08
CA HIS A 44 7.77 -16.42 13.84
C HIS A 44 8.93 -17.32 13.40
N ARG A 45 8.65 -18.45 12.74
CA ARG A 45 9.68 -19.31 12.11
C ARG A 45 10.16 -18.79 10.77
N CYS A 46 9.47 -17.84 10.14
CA CYS A 46 9.87 -17.26 8.88
C CYS A 46 11.06 -16.31 9.06
N ARG A 47 11.76 -16.01 7.97
CA ARG A 47 12.75 -14.95 7.92
C ARG A 47 12.05 -13.59 7.74
N PHE A 48 12.51 -12.59 8.49
CA PHE A 48 12.02 -11.20 8.34
C PHE A 48 13.05 -10.39 7.58
N VAL A 49 12.64 -9.74 6.51
CA VAL A 49 13.47 -8.86 5.69
C VAL A 49 12.95 -7.43 5.84
N ASP A 50 13.81 -6.55 6.34
CA ASP A 50 13.48 -5.13 6.46
C ASP A 50 13.52 -4.47 5.07
N LEU A 51 12.37 -4.02 4.60
CA LEU A 51 12.21 -3.36 3.30
C LEU A 51 12.26 -1.83 3.43
N THR A 52 12.84 -1.31 4.51
CA THR A 52 12.84 0.11 4.86
C THR A 52 14.25 0.66 4.88
N HIS A 53 14.47 1.78 4.23
CA HIS A 53 15.71 2.54 4.41
C HIS A 53 15.73 3.26 5.76
N SER A 54 16.88 3.27 6.44
CA SER A 54 17.11 4.26 7.49
C SER A 54 17.21 5.64 6.83
N PHE A 55 16.65 6.66 7.48
CA PHE A 55 16.68 8.02 6.96
C PHE A 55 17.31 9.01 7.95
N GLY A 56 17.67 10.14 7.44
CA GLY A 56 18.25 11.29 8.11
C GLY A 56 18.67 12.30 7.03
N PRO A 57 19.06 13.52 7.36
CA PRO A 57 19.56 14.44 6.36
C PRO A 57 21.03 14.08 5.97
N PRO A 58 21.43 14.13 4.67
CA PRO A 58 20.58 14.24 3.49
C PRO A 58 20.20 12.87 2.94
N ILE A 59 19.01 12.76 2.35
CA ILE A 59 18.56 11.58 1.63
C ILE A 59 17.94 11.97 0.27
N PRO A 60 17.79 11.02 -0.69
CA PRO A 60 16.99 11.25 -1.89
C PRO A 60 15.55 11.59 -1.53
N HIS A 61 15.04 12.69 -2.08
CA HIS A 61 13.66 13.13 -1.94
C HIS A 61 13.25 13.99 -3.13
N TRP A 62 11.97 14.27 -3.26
CA TRP A 62 11.50 15.16 -4.32
C TRP A 62 12.08 16.58 -4.16
N LYS A 63 12.49 17.18 -5.29
CA LYS A 63 13.23 18.46 -5.35
C LYS A 63 12.56 19.66 -4.67
N GLY A 64 11.23 19.60 -4.48
CA GLY A 64 10.45 20.68 -3.86
C GLY A 64 10.32 20.58 -2.33
N PHE A 65 10.78 19.48 -1.72
CA PHE A 65 10.70 19.33 -0.28
C PHE A 65 11.89 19.98 0.44
N PRO A 66 11.67 20.55 1.64
CA PRO A 66 12.77 21.00 2.50
C PRO A 66 13.53 19.80 3.06
N GLU A 67 14.82 19.99 3.32
CA GLU A 67 15.64 19.01 4.04
C GLU A 67 15.10 18.75 5.44
N GLU A 68 15.28 17.52 5.94
CA GLU A 68 15.03 17.19 7.33
C GLU A 68 15.94 17.98 8.26
N SER A 69 15.41 18.39 9.39
CA SER A 69 16.23 18.84 10.50
C SER A 69 16.00 17.99 11.75
N VAL A 70 17.10 17.65 12.44
CA VAL A 70 17.08 16.91 13.70
C VAL A 70 17.73 17.75 14.79
N LYS A 71 17.00 18.03 15.87
CA LYS A 71 17.49 18.77 17.00
C LYS A 71 17.39 17.93 18.27
N VAL A 72 18.51 17.73 18.95
CA VAL A 72 18.51 17.17 20.32
C VAL A 72 18.00 18.25 21.28
N ILE A 73 16.91 17.97 21.99
CA ILE A 73 16.29 18.93 22.95
C ILE A 73 16.53 18.55 24.41
N TYR A 74 16.77 17.26 24.71
CA TYR A 74 17.14 16.74 25.99
C TYR A 74 18.28 15.73 25.87
N THR A 75 19.17 15.65 26.86
CA THR A 75 20.32 14.75 26.88
C THR A 75 20.42 13.97 28.20
N ILE A 76 20.89 12.72 28.14
CA ILE A 76 21.03 11.86 29.31
C ILE A 76 21.89 12.55 30.43
N PRO A 77 23.06 13.15 30.13
CA PRO A 77 23.91 13.75 31.20
C PRO A 77 23.26 14.91 31.94
N HIS A 78 22.36 15.65 31.26
CA HIS A 78 21.74 16.83 31.84
C HIS A 78 20.32 16.57 32.36
N ASP A 79 19.53 15.77 31.61
CA ASP A 79 18.09 15.63 31.82
C ASP A 79 17.70 14.21 32.25
N GLY A 80 18.63 13.25 32.23
CA GLY A 80 18.38 11.84 32.53
C GLY A 80 17.76 11.01 31.40
N PHE A 81 17.42 11.64 30.27
CA PHE A 81 16.90 11.00 29.05
C PHE A 81 17.31 11.80 27.83
N THR A 82 17.18 11.16 26.63
CA THR A 82 17.44 11.86 25.37
C THR A 82 16.15 11.98 24.57
N THR A 83 15.91 13.17 24.00
CA THR A 83 14.79 13.43 23.10
C THR A 83 15.28 14.23 21.90
N GLN A 84 14.84 13.81 20.72
CA GLN A 84 15.10 14.49 19.46
C GLN A 84 13.80 15.04 18.88
N LEU A 85 13.88 16.22 18.30
CA LEU A 85 12.84 16.83 17.49
C LEU A 85 13.22 16.60 16.02
N PHE A 86 12.36 15.91 15.29
CA PHE A 86 12.47 15.71 13.84
C PHE A 86 11.51 16.66 13.13
N THR A 87 11.97 17.29 12.06
CA THR A 87 11.14 18.15 11.22
C THR A 87 11.37 17.76 9.76
N HIS A 88 10.39 17.12 9.18
CA HIS A 88 10.39 16.64 7.78
C HIS A 88 8.96 16.64 7.22
N VAL A 89 8.83 16.56 5.90
CA VAL A 89 7.54 16.33 5.24
C VAL A 89 7.06 14.89 5.46
N GLY A 90 5.79 14.61 5.19
CA GLY A 90 5.25 13.24 5.30
C GLY A 90 5.98 12.24 4.40
N GLN A 91 6.30 12.63 3.19
CA GLN A 91 6.97 11.83 2.15
C GLN A 91 8.49 11.80 2.36
N TRP A 92 8.95 11.21 3.48
CA TRP A 92 10.37 11.20 3.85
C TRP A 92 10.90 9.78 4.10
N GLY A 93 12.01 9.42 3.41
CA GLY A 93 12.54 8.06 3.41
C GLY A 93 11.57 7.07 2.80
N THR A 94 11.58 5.82 3.25
CA THR A 94 10.52 4.86 2.89
C THR A 94 9.21 5.35 3.52
N HIS A 95 8.20 5.62 2.70
CA HIS A 95 6.98 6.29 3.16
C HIS A 95 5.72 5.75 2.50
N VAL A 96 4.57 6.06 3.08
CA VAL A 96 3.25 5.79 2.53
C VAL A 96 2.68 7.04 1.90
N ASP A 97 2.12 6.90 0.68
CA ASP A 97 1.27 7.88 0.04
C ASP A 97 -0.17 7.39 0.05
N PRO A 98 -1.04 8.01 0.83
CA PRO A 98 -2.47 7.74 0.80
C PRO A 98 -3.13 8.46 -0.39
N PRO A 99 -4.34 8.07 -0.79
CA PRO A 99 -5.12 8.74 -1.84
C PRO A 99 -5.21 10.26 -1.71
N ALA A 100 -5.32 10.76 -0.48
CA ALA A 100 -5.41 12.19 -0.18
C ALA A 100 -4.13 12.98 -0.52
N HIS A 101 -3.01 12.32 -0.84
CA HIS A 101 -1.80 13.01 -1.28
C HIS A 101 -2.03 13.77 -2.59
N PHE A 102 -2.76 13.20 -3.53
CA PHE A 102 -3.06 13.79 -4.84
C PHE A 102 -4.53 14.19 -5.02
N HIS A 103 -5.44 13.63 -4.23
CA HIS A 103 -6.88 13.79 -4.45
C HIS A 103 -7.61 14.19 -3.17
N GLU A 104 -8.02 15.45 -3.11
CA GLU A 104 -8.80 15.97 -1.99
C GLU A 104 -10.08 15.15 -1.75
N GLY A 105 -10.37 14.87 -0.49
CA GLY A 105 -11.59 14.13 -0.09
C GLY A 105 -11.46 12.60 -0.18
N LEU A 106 -10.35 12.06 -0.71
CA LEU A 106 -10.06 10.63 -0.64
C LEU A 106 -9.39 10.25 0.69
N LYS A 107 -9.10 8.94 0.89
CA LYS A 107 -8.54 8.40 2.14
C LYS A 107 -7.24 9.11 2.53
N THR A 108 -7.16 9.52 3.77
CA THR A 108 -5.95 9.97 4.45
C THR A 108 -5.25 8.81 5.17
N VAL A 109 -4.03 9.00 5.67
CA VAL A 109 -3.24 7.96 6.36
C VAL A 109 -4.03 7.33 7.53
N ASP A 110 -4.74 8.14 8.32
CA ASP A 110 -5.52 7.69 9.47
C ASP A 110 -6.78 6.89 9.11
N GLN A 111 -7.16 6.88 7.83
CA GLN A 111 -8.34 6.18 7.30
C GLN A 111 -8.00 4.86 6.59
N ILE A 112 -6.72 4.53 6.41
CA ILE A 112 -6.30 3.24 5.86
C ILE A 112 -6.67 2.14 6.86
N ASP A 113 -7.38 1.11 6.39
CA ASP A 113 -7.85 0.01 7.25
C ASP A 113 -6.64 -0.80 7.77
N PRO A 114 -6.53 -1.06 9.08
CA PRO A 114 -5.45 -1.89 9.65
C PRO A 114 -5.31 -3.28 9.03
N ARG A 115 -6.37 -3.84 8.41
CA ARG A 115 -6.29 -5.10 7.66
C ARG A 115 -5.42 -4.98 6.41
N GLU A 116 -5.22 -3.77 5.90
CA GLU A 116 -4.34 -3.49 4.76
C GLU A 116 -2.86 -3.40 5.17
N PHE A 117 -2.54 -3.58 6.47
CA PHE A 117 -1.16 -3.58 6.97
C PHE A 117 -0.46 -4.94 6.89
N LEU A 118 -1.21 -6.02 6.63
CA LEU A 118 -0.65 -7.36 6.42
C LEU A 118 -1.23 -7.96 5.15
N LEU A 119 -0.43 -8.02 4.09
CA LEU A 119 -0.87 -8.41 2.76
C LEU A 119 0.01 -9.54 2.20
N ARG A 120 -0.52 -10.27 1.20
CA ARG A 120 0.31 -11.15 0.37
C ARG A 120 1.26 -10.30 -0.45
N LEU A 121 2.54 -10.65 -0.46
CA LEU A 121 3.56 -9.94 -1.22
C LEU A 121 3.82 -10.64 -2.55
N VAL A 122 3.72 -9.88 -3.62
CA VAL A 122 4.15 -10.21 -4.97
C VAL A 122 5.33 -9.31 -5.32
N VAL A 123 6.44 -9.87 -5.78
CA VAL A 123 7.58 -9.11 -6.28
C VAL A 123 7.64 -9.28 -7.80
N LEU A 124 7.43 -8.20 -8.54
CA LEU A 124 7.72 -8.15 -9.97
C LEU A 124 9.18 -7.78 -10.15
N ASP A 125 9.98 -8.75 -10.53
CA ASP A 125 11.43 -8.59 -10.64
C ASP A 125 11.83 -8.22 -12.07
N VAL A 126 12.29 -6.97 -12.25
CA VAL A 126 12.77 -6.44 -13.54
C VAL A 126 14.20 -5.89 -13.44
N HIS A 127 14.96 -6.26 -12.37
CA HIS A 127 16.29 -5.70 -12.15
C HIS A 127 17.24 -5.92 -13.32
N THR A 128 17.17 -7.08 -14.00
CA THR A 128 18.04 -7.38 -15.15
C THR A 128 17.71 -6.55 -16.38
N GLN A 129 16.45 -6.14 -16.56
CA GLN A 129 16.04 -5.21 -17.60
C GLN A 129 16.51 -3.79 -17.28
N VAL A 130 16.38 -3.38 -16.01
CA VAL A 130 16.84 -2.08 -15.51
C VAL A 130 18.37 -1.94 -15.59
N GLU A 131 19.12 -2.99 -15.30
CA GLU A 131 20.59 -2.99 -15.46
C GLU A 131 21.02 -2.64 -16.90
N ARG A 132 20.26 -3.09 -17.90
CA ARG A 132 20.51 -2.83 -19.32
C ARG A 132 19.94 -1.49 -19.79
N ASN A 133 18.87 -1.05 -19.19
CA ASN A 133 18.19 0.19 -19.52
C ASN A 133 17.62 0.84 -18.25
N PRO A 134 18.26 1.88 -17.70
CA PRO A 134 17.77 2.56 -16.49
C PRO A 134 16.37 3.18 -16.66
N ASP A 135 15.95 3.47 -17.89
CA ASP A 135 14.61 3.98 -18.20
C ASP A 135 13.58 2.86 -18.45
N TYR A 136 13.83 1.66 -17.94
CA TYR A 136 12.93 0.55 -18.12
C TYR A 136 11.58 0.81 -17.44
N VAL A 137 10.52 0.66 -18.23
CA VAL A 137 9.14 0.75 -17.76
C VAL A 137 8.55 -0.66 -17.74
N VAL A 138 8.08 -1.11 -16.57
CA VAL A 138 7.52 -2.46 -16.43
C VAL A 138 6.36 -2.68 -17.42
N THR A 139 6.33 -3.86 -18.05
CA THR A 139 5.42 -4.19 -19.13
C THR A 139 4.40 -5.25 -18.74
N MET A 140 3.36 -5.42 -19.56
CA MET A 140 2.42 -6.54 -19.40
C MET A 140 3.08 -7.90 -19.64
N ASP A 141 4.16 -7.96 -20.42
CA ASP A 141 4.90 -9.21 -20.63
C ASP A 141 5.61 -9.66 -19.36
N ASP A 142 6.14 -8.73 -18.54
CA ASP A 142 6.71 -9.03 -17.23
C ASP A 142 5.65 -9.62 -16.29
N VAL A 143 4.48 -9.01 -16.23
CA VAL A 143 3.35 -9.52 -15.44
C VAL A 143 2.88 -10.89 -15.94
N ASN A 144 2.76 -11.07 -17.26
CA ASN A 144 2.35 -12.34 -17.85
C ASN A 144 3.39 -13.45 -17.61
N ALA A 145 4.69 -13.11 -17.63
CA ALA A 145 5.77 -14.03 -17.30
C ALA A 145 5.71 -14.47 -15.82
N TRP A 146 5.47 -13.52 -14.91
CA TRP A 146 5.26 -13.80 -13.50
C TRP A 146 4.03 -14.69 -13.28
N GLU A 147 2.87 -14.35 -13.89
CA GLU A 147 1.65 -15.13 -13.77
C GLU A 147 1.76 -16.54 -14.38
N LYS A 148 2.52 -16.68 -15.44
CA LYS A 148 2.81 -18.00 -16.03
C LYS A 148 3.58 -18.90 -15.08
N ARG A 149 4.47 -18.33 -14.26
CA ARG A 149 5.33 -19.07 -13.33
C ARG A 149 4.65 -19.37 -12.00
N TYR A 150 3.89 -18.42 -11.46
CA TYR A 150 3.37 -18.47 -10.10
C TYR A 150 1.85 -18.52 -9.98
N GLY A 151 1.14 -18.46 -11.09
CA GLY A 151 -0.33 -18.32 -11.10
C GLY A 151 -0.76 -16.86 -11.10
N LYS A 152 -2.07 -16.64 -11.08
CA LYS A 152 -2.63 -15.29 -11.11
C LYS A 152 -2.21 -14.48 -9.88
N VAL A 153 -1.91 -13.19 -10.05
CA VAL A 153 -1.68 -12.27 -8.94
C VAL A 153 -2.85 -12.38 -7.96
N PRO A 154 -2.60 -12.67 -6.67
CA PRO A 154 -3.66 -12.86 -5.70
C PRO A 154 -4.47 -11.58 -5.46
N VAL A 155 -5.78 -11.71 -5.35
CA VAL A 155 -6.67 -10.61 -4.95
C VAL A 155 -6.23 -10.05 -3.60
N GLY A 156 -6.20 -8.73 -3.47
CA GLY A 156 -5.81 -8.04 -2.25
C GLY A 156 -4.31 -8.08 -1.96
N ALA A 157 -3.47 -8.41 -2.94
CA ALA A 157 -2.02 -8.42 -2.75
C ALA A 157 -1.42 -7.01 -2.72
N PHE A 158 -0.24 -6.91 -2.13
CA PHE A 158 0.72 -5.83 -2.33
C PHE A 158 1.69 -6.24 -3.44
N ILE A 159 1.89 -5.40 -4.43
CA ILE A 159 2.81 -5.68 -5.53
C ILE A 159 4.01 -4.73 -5.44
N ALA A 160 5.20 -5.29 -5.19
CA ALA A 160 6.45 -4.56 -5.17
C ALA A 160 7.19 -4.69 -6.51
N LEU A 161 7.65 -3.58 -7.06
CA LEU A 161 8.49 -3.54 -8.26
C LEU A 161 9.96 -3.55 -7.84
N ARG A 162 10.63 -4.69 -8.05
CA ARG A 162 12.07 -4.83 -7.81
C ARG A 162 12.85 -4.37 -9.04
N THR A 163 13.73 -3.41 -8.83
CA THR A 163 14.58 -2.78 -9.85
C THR A 163 16.06 -2.78 -9.47
N ASP A 164 16.38 -3.16 -8.22
CA ASP A 164 17.68 -2.96 -7.56
C ASP A 164 18.09 -1.47 -7.46
N TRP A 165 17.14 -0.54 -7.68
CA TRP A 165 17.42 0.88 -7.59
C TRP A 165 17.76 1.32 -6.17
N SER A 166 17.18 0.68 -5.18
CA SER A 166 17.43 0.88 -3.74
C SER A 166 18.91 0.73 -3.34
N LYS A 167 19.71 -0.02 -4.11
CA LYS A 167 21.16 -0.19 -3.87
C LYS A 167 21.96 1.09 -4.06
N ARG A 168 21.34 2.15 -4.60
CA ARG A 168 21.93 3.48 -4.77
C ARG A 168 21.75 4.38 -3.54
N TRP A 169 20.91 3.96 -2.61
CA TRP A 169 20.66 4.69 -1.36
C TRP A 169 21.93 4.81 -0.49
N PRO A 170 22.19 5.94 0.21
CA PRO A 170 21.40 7.18 0.25
C PRO A 170 21.90 8.25 -0.75
N ASN A 171 22.57 7.88 -1.81
CA ASN A 171 23.17 8.82 -2.75
C ASN A 171 22.10 9.43 -3.67
N ALA A 172 21.67 10.67 -3.38
CA ALA A 172 20.63 11.37 -4.13
C ALA A 172 21.00 11.54 -5.62
N ALA A 173 22.25 11.83 -5.95
CA ALA A 173 22.69 11.95 -7.34
C ALA A 173 22.59 10.61 -8.10
N ALA A 174 22.97 9.52 -7.45
CA ALA A 174 22.86 8.17 -8.02
C ALA A 174 21.40 7.72 -8.17
N MET A 175 20.52 8.08 -7.22
CA MET A 175 19.09 7.79 -7.29
C MET A 175 18.41 8.55 -8.41
N GLN A 176 18.74 9.83 -8.57
CA GLN A 176 18.19 10.66 -9.64
C GLN A 176 18.77 10.32 -11.02
N ASN A 177 20.03 9.87 -11.08
CA ASN A 177 20.74 9.46 -12.28
C ASN A 177 20.53 10.44 -13.46
N ARG A 178 20.79 11.75 -13.22
CA ARG A 178 20.57 12.82 -14.21
C ARG A 178 21.63 12.85 -15.29
N ASP A 179 21.19 13.07 -16.51
CA ASP A 179 22.08 13.38 -17.64
C ASP A 179 22.56 14.84 -17.64
N ALA A 180 23.37 15.19 -18.67
CA ALA A 180 23.89 16.56 -18.86
C ALA A 180 22.79 17.60 -19.13
N MET A 181 21.58 17.19 -19.52
CA MET A 181 20.42 18.05 -19.75
C MET A 181 19.51 18.11 -18.53
N SER A 182 19.94 17.55 -17.38
CA SER A 182 19.19 17.47 -16.13
C SER A 182 17.92 16.59 -16.21
N VAL A 183 17.82 15.72 -17.21
CA VAL A 183 16.77 14.71 -17.30
C VAL A 183 17.13 13.57 -16.36
N THR A 184 16.16 13.11 -15.55
CA THR A 184 16.33 11.98 -14.66
C THR A 184 16.06 10.66 -15.39
N HIS A 185 16.85 9.63 -15.06
CA HIS A 185 16.80 8.31 -15.70
C HIS A 185 16.69 7.22 -14.62
N TYR A 186 15.47 6.80 -14.30
CA TYR A 186 15.18 5.70 -13.38
C TYR A 186 13.91 4.94 -13.83
N PRO A 187 13.82 3.65 -13.46
CA PRO A 187 12.70 2.80 -13.86
C PRO A 187 11.40 3.22 -13.16
N GLY A 188 10.27 2.77 -13.69
CA GLY A 188 8.98 3.03 -13.07
C GLY A 188 7.89 2.12 -13.59
N TRP A 189 6.68 2.40 -13.13
CA TRP A 189 5.48 1.68 -13.52
C TRP A 189 5.01 2.10 -14.93
N SER A 190 4.11 1.27 -15.51
CA SER A 190 3.35 1.66 -16.69
C SER A 190 1.86 1.70 -16.39
N LYS A 191 1.13 2.57 -17.08
CA LYS A 191 -0.33 2.68 -16.95
C LYS A 191 -1.03 1.36 -17.19
N ALA A 192 -0.61 0.61 -18.22
CA ALA A 192 -1.21 -0.68 -18.57
C ALA A 192 -1.07 -1.70 -17.42
N VAL A 193 0.11 -1.78 -16.81
CA VAL A 193 0.36 -2.68 -15.68
C VAL A 193 -0.44 -2.25 -14.45
N LEU A 194 -0.40 -0.99 -14.06
CA LEU A 194 -1.17 -0.49 -12.92
C LEU A 194 -2.67 -0.72 -13.10
N THR A 195 -3.22 -0.41 -14.28
CA THR A 195 -4.63 -0.67 -14.60
C THR A 195 -4.96 -2.16 -14.47
N TYR A 196 -4.10 -3.04 -14.99
CA TYR A 196 -4.31 -4.48 -14.87
C TYR A 196 -4.28 -4.97 -13.42
N LEU A 197 -3.31 -4.52 -12.64
CA LEU A 197 -3.16 -4.91 -11.24
C LEU A 197 -4.36 -4.45 -10.39
N TYR A 198 -4.77 -3.21 -10.51
CA TYR A 198 -5.88 -2.68 -9.70
C TYR A 198 -7.25 -3.12 -10.20
N GLU A 199 -7.51 -3.07 -11.51
CA GLU A 199 -8.85 -3.33 -12.04
C GLU A 199 -9.13 -4.81 -12.34
N LYS A 200 -8.10 -5.60 -12.69
CA LYS A 200 -8.28 -7.02 -13.06
C LYS A 200 -7.78 -7.99 -11.99
N ARG A 201 -6.83 -7.56 -11.15
CA ARG A 201 -6.28 -8.38 -10.07
C ARG A 201 -6.73 -7.92 -8.70
N LEU A 202 -7.38 -6.76 -8.61
CA LEU A 202 -7.90 -6.18 -7.38
C LEU A 202 -6.80 -6.11 -6.30
N ALA A 203 -5.63 -5.62 -6.70
CA ALA A 203 -4.52 -5.35 -5.79
C ALA A 203 -4.94 -4.32 -4.74
N THR A 204 -4.42 -4.44 -3.52
CA THR A 204 -4.66 -3.45 -2.46
C THR A 204 -3.71 -2.28 -2.59
N ALA A 205 -2.44 -2.54 -2.87
CA ALA A 205 -1.42 -1.49 -2.93
C ALA A 205 -0.26 -1.90 -3.84
N THR A 206 0.54 -0.93 -4.24
CA THR A 206 1.83 -1.12 -4.93
C THR A 206 2.95 -0.48 -4.15
N GLY A 207 4.19 -0.84 -4.49
CA GLY A 207 5.38 -0.16 -3.99
C GLY A 207 6.57 -0.36 -4.92
N HIS A 208 7.59 0.47 -4.76
CA HIS A 208 8.77 0.48 -5.62
C HIS A 208 10.00 1.03 -4.88
N GLU A 209 11.16 0.94 -5.53
CA GLU A 209 12.46 1.33 -4.96
C GLU A 209 12.90 2.74 -5.38
N THR A 210 12.13 3.40 -6.25
CA THR A 210 12.38 4.77 -6.75
C THR A 210 11.65 5.82 -5.93
N THR A 211 11.96 7.10 -6.17
CA THR A 211 11.33 8.27 -5.52
C THR A 211 9.99 8.65 -6.12
N ASP A 212 9.56 7.99 -7.19
CA ASP A 212 8.33 8.30 -7.92
C ASP A 212 7.75 7.03 -8.53
N THR A 213 6.44 6.95 -8.63
CA THR A 213 5.70 5.91 -9.38
C THR A 213 5.97 5.99 -10.88
N ASP A 214 6.05 7.23 -11.38
CA ASP A 214 6.33 7.53 -12.76
C ASP A 214 7.82 7.30 -13.08
N PRO A 215 8.18 6.84 -14.31
CA PRO A 215 9.58 6.72 -14.71
C PRO A 215 10.31 8.06 -14.71
N GLY A 216 11.63 8.04 -14.63
CA GLY A 216 12.45 9.24 -14.46
C GLY A 216 12.25 10.31 -15.54
N ILE A 217 12.11 9.92 -16.82
CA ILE A 217 11.95 10.89 -17.93
C ILE A 217 10.64 11.69 -17.82
N PRO A 218 9.43 11.08 -17.59
CA PRO A 218 8.22 11.83 -17.27
C PRO A 218 8.37 12.67 -16.00
N ALA A 219 8.86 12.09 -14.90
CA ALA A 219 9.01 12.78 -13.62
C ALA A 219 9.90 14.02 -13.69
N SER A 220 10.94 14.02 -14.55
CA SER A 220 11.78 15.21 -14.80
C SER A 220 11.01 16.37 -15.45
N LYS A 221 9.83 16.11 -16.01
CA LYS A 221 8.92 17.08 -16.60
C LYS A 221 7.73 17.40 -15.69
N ASP A 222 7.84 17.04 -14.42
CA ASP A 222 6.77 17.16 -13.41
C ASP A 222 5.47 16.39 -13.81
N ASP A 223 5.61 15.28 -14.55
CA ASP A 223 4.51 14.37 -14.88
C ASP A 223 4.43 13.27 -13.81
N SER A 224 3.42 13.35 -12.95
CA SER A 224 3.07 12.38 -11.90
C SER A 224 1.74 11.70 -12.22
N SER A 225 1.46 11.46 -13.50
CA SER A 225 0.15 10.95 -13.93
C SER A 225 -0.12 9.52 -13.48
N LEU A 226 0.91 8.69 -13.29
CA LEU A 226 0.76 7.32 -12.80
C LEU A 226 0.52 7.29 -11.30
N GLU A 227 1.24 8.08 -10.53
CA GLU A 227 1.00 8.25 -9.11
C GLU A 227 -0.41 8.80 -8.86
N SER A 228 -0.78 9.88 -9.55
CA SER A 228 -2.14 10.43 -9.51
C SER A 228 -3.20 9.38 -9.86
N TYR A 229 -2.94 8.48 -10.80
CA TYR A 229 -3.86 7.40 -11.12
C TYR A 229 -4.01 6.39 -9.97
N VAL A 230 -2.91 5.91 -9.40
CA VAL A 230 -2.94 4.96 -8.27
C VAL A 230 -3.74 5.55 -7.11
N LEU A 231 -3.39 6.75 -6.68
CA LEU A 231 -4.01 7.41 -5.55
C LEU A 231 -5.47 7.81 -5.84
N GLY A 232 -5.76 8.21 -7.10
CA GLY A 232 -7.12 8.55 -7.55
C GLY A 232 -8.07 7.36 -7.64
N THR A 233 -7.55 6.13 -7.73
CA THR A 233 -8.36 4.90 -7.61
C THR A 233 -8.58 4.45 -6.17
N ASN A 234 -8.23 5.30 -5.20
CA ASN A 234 -8.39 5.13 -3.76
C ASN A 234 -7.53 4.00 -3.16
N HIS A 235 -6.37 3.74 -3.78
CA HIS A 235 -5.32 2.85 -3.31
C HIS A 235 -4.15 3.64 -2.76
N PHE A 236 -3.41 3.08 -1.81
CA PHE A 236 -2.17 3.66 -1.32
C PHE A 236 -0.96 2.99 -1.97
N GLN A 237 0.21 3.62 -1.85
CA GLN A 237 1.48 3.05 -2.27
C GLN A 237 2.56 3.24 -1.21
N ILE A 238 3.67 2.50 -1.38
CA ILE A 238 4.89 2.66 -0.58
C ILE A 238 6.04 2.95 -1.53
N GLU A 239 6.69 4.08 -1.33
CA GLU A 239 7.86 4.48 -2.09
C GLU A 239 9.17 4.18 -1.35
N LEU A 240 10.27 4.13 -2.09
CA LEU A 240 11.62 3.91 -1.55
C LEU A 240 11.73 2.63 -0.72
N LEU A 241 11.19 1.53 -1.23
CA LEU A 241 11.42 0.20 -0.65
C LEU A 241 12.90 -0.21 -0.79
N ALA A 242 13.36 -1.04 0.13
CA ALA A 242 14.71 -1.58 0.17
C ALA A 242 14.72 -3.11 0.11
N ASN A 243 15.89 -3.72 -0.17
CA ASN A 243 16.14 -5.14 0.02
C ASN A 243 15.17 -6.12 -0.67
N LEU A 244 14.50 -5.69 -1.74
CA LEU A 244 13.60 -6.57 -2.51
C LEU A 244 14.37 -7.75 -3.16
N ASP A 245 15.69 -7.63 -3.35
CA ASP A 245 16.58 -8.70 -3.83
C ASP A 245 16.68 -9.88 -2.85
N GLN A 246 16.29 -9.70 -1.60
CA GLN A 246 16.29 -10.74 -0.56
C GLN A 246 14.93 -11.45 -0.44
N VAL A 247 13.94 -11.07 -1.24
CA VAL A 247 12.56 -11.58 -1.17
C VAL A 247 12.24 -12.39 -2.43
N PRO A 248 11.69 -13.61 -2.30
CA PRO A 248 11.25 -14.37 -3.48
C PRO A 248 10.06 -13.67 -4.16
N GLU A 249 9.92 -13.89 -5.46
CA GLU A 249 8.88 -13.27 -6.27
C GLU A 249 7.45 -13.62 -5.81
N ALA A 250 7.26 -14.75 -5.12
CA ALA A 250 5.97 -15.21 -4.62
C ALA A 250 6.10 -15.96 -3.29
N GLY A 251 4.99 -16.07 -2.56
CA GLY A 251 4.89 -16.88 -1.33
C GLY A 251 5.18 -16.15 -0.03
N SER A 252 5.54 -14.87 -0.08
CA SER A 252 5.80 -14.03 1.09
C SER A 252 4.57 -13.21 1.50
N LEU A 253 4.62 -12.68 2.72
CA LEU A 253 3.73 -11.61 3.18
C LEU A 253 4.54 -10.31 3.33
N ILE A 254 3.85 -9.19 3.30
CA ILE A 254 4.39 -7.89 3.72
C ILE A 254 3.58 -7.36 4.89
N MET A 255 4.29 -6.90 5.90
CA MET A 255 3.74 -6.12 7.00
C MET A 255 4.20 -4.68 6.83
N ILE A 256 3.24 -3.76 6.83
CA ILE A 256 3.50 -2.31 6.70
C ILE A 256 2.96 -1.63 7.94
N SER A 257 3.69 -0.68 8.50
CA SER A 257 3.21 0.13 9.61
C SER A 257 3.66 1.57 9.43
N PHE A 258 2.80 2.50 9.82
CA PHE A 258 3.06 3.93 9.85
C PHE A 258 2.24 4.59 10.95
N PRO A 259 2.68 5.75 11.47
CA PRO A 259 1.91 6.54 12.41
C PRO A 259 0.54 6.94 11.85
N LYS A 260 -0.36 7.35 12.74
CA LYS A 260 -1.74 7.74 12.42
C LYS A 260 -1.96 9.25 12.64
N PRO A 261 -1.30 10.15 11.90
CA PRO A 261 -1.55 11.57 12.01
C PRO A 261 -2.98 11.88 11.49
N ASP A 262 -3.72 12.68 12.23
CA ASP A 262 -5.07 13.12 11.82
C ASP A 262 -4.99 13.82 10.45
N LYS A 263 -5.75 13.32 9.49
CA LYS A 263 -5.79 13.81 8.09
C LYS A 263 -4.42 13.87 7.41
N GLY A 264 -3.50 12.99 7.79
CA GLY A 264 -2.17 12.93 7.18
C GLY A 264 -2.23 12.55 5.69
N THR A 265 -1.45 13.26 4.86
CA THR A 265 -1.34 13.04 3.41
C THR A 265 -0.08 12.26 3.03
N GLY A 266 0.61 11.68 3.98
CA GLY A 266 1.81 10.85 3.87
C GLY A 266 2.52 10.76 5.20
N PHE A 267 3.29 9.69 5.42
CA PHE A 267 4.16 9.56 6.58
C PHE A 267 5.25 8.50 6.35
N PRO A 268 6.45 8.65 6.97
CA PRO A 268 7.45 7.59 6.97
C PRO A 268 6.85 6.25 7.43
N ALA A 269 7.16 5.19 6.71
CA ALA A 269 6.60 3.86 6.94
C ALA A 269 7.70 2.86 7.28
N ARG A 270 7.34 1.79 7.99
CA ARG A 270 8.16 0.60 8.14
C ARG A 270 7.51 -0.55 7.39
N ALA A 271 8.19 -1.05 6.37
CA ALA A 271 7.78 -2.21 5.58
C ALA A 271 8.70 -3.39 5.89
N VAL A 272 8.14 -4.57 6.11
CA VAL A 272 8.88 -5.80 6.45
C VAL A 272 8.29 -6.96 5.66
N ALA A 273 9.10 -7.67 4.89
CA ALA A 273 8.67 -8.93 4.28
C ALA A 273 8.84 -10.09 5.27
N ILE A 274 7.83 -10.97 5.31
CA ILE A 274 7.82 -12.23 6.04
C ILE A 274 7.99 -13.33 5.00
N VAL A 275 9.15 -13.95 4.99
CA VAL A 275 9.61 -14.86 3.94
C VAL A 275 9.70 -16.28 4.49
N PRO A 276 9.03 -17.27 3.89
CA PRO A 276 9.22 -18.68 4.26
C PRO A 276 10.68 -19.11 4.15
N ASN A 277 11.13 -20.00 5.07
CA ASN A 277 12.48 -20.58 5.02
C ASN A 277 12.60 -21.60 3.89
#